data_d860617ccf36b4c744b7f15ac5fca866
#
_entry.id   d860617ccf36b4c744b7f15ac5fca866
#
_cell.length_a   1.000
_cell.length_b   1.000
_cell.length_c   1.000
_cell.angle_alpha   90.00
_cell.angle_beta   90.00
_cell.angle_gamma   90.00
#
_symmetry.space_group_name_H-M   'P 1'
#
loop_
_entity.id
_entity.type
_entity.pdbx_description
1 polymer ?
#
loop_
_entity_poly.entity_id
_entity_poly.type
_entity_poly.pdbx_seq_one_letter_code
_entity_poly.pdbx_strand_id
1 'polypeptide(L)'
;LLESRGLGDVYKRQIFFNTMEDSGTLVFEADVENLNMGDVISIFPYKGEINDADGKLLTKFQLKSETFLDEVRAGGRIPLIIGRSLTDKARDYLNLPTSKVFVRPGKDDKSDEGFTLAQKMVGKACGVEGIRPGTYCEPIMTTVGSQDTTGPMTRDELKELACLGFTSDLVMQSFCHTVAYPKPVDIETQHTLPEFIKTRGGVALKPGDGIIHSWLNRMLLPDTVGTGGDSHTRFPIGISFPAGSGLVAFGAALGVIPLDMPESVLVRFSGKMQPGITLRDLVNAIPYAAIQQGLLTVEKENKKNIFSGRCLEIEGLSNLKIEQAFELSDASAERSASGCTVLLDEEPILEYLKSNVVLLRWLISEGYGDARTLERRAQKMEAWIKNPVLLKPDSNAKYAATIEINLDEINEPLLALSLIHI
;
A
#
# COMPACT_ATOMS: atom_id res chain seq x y z
N LEU A 1 7.81 -10.53 26.30
CA LEU A 1 9.16 -10.00 26.51
C LEU A 1 10.14 -10.81 25.66
N LEU A 2 10.49 -10.28 24.52
CA LEU A 2 11.50 -10.82 23.63
C LEU A 2 12.61 -9.77 23.52
N GLU A 3 13.67 -9.95 24.29
CA GLU A 3 14.95 -9.36 23.95
C GLU A 3 15.46 -10.09 22.71
N SER A 4 15.38 -9.45 21.57
CA SER A 4 16.06 -9.92 20.38
C SER A 4 16.59 -8.72 19.59
N ARG A 5 17.89 -8.73 19.39
CA ARG A 5 18.64 -7.67 18.73
C ARG A 5 18.85 -8.05 17.26
N GLY A 6 17.99 -7.53 16.36
CA GLY A 6 18.18 -7.70 14.91
C GLY A 6 17.03 -7.14 14.08
N LEU A 7 17.28 -6.73 12.84
CA LEU A 7 16.28 -6.13 11.92
C LEU A 7 15.08 -7.04 11.61
N GLY A 8 15.25 -8.36 11.68
CA GLY A 8 14.16 -9.32 11.65
C GLY A 8 13.16 -9.15 12.80
N ASP A 9 13.61 -8.59 13.92
CA ASP A 9 12.79 -8.33 15.09
C ASP A 9 11.97 -7.06 14.99
N VAL A 10 12.50 -6.00 14.37
CA VAL A 10 11.75 -4.76 14.13
C VAL A 10 10.56 -5.05 13.24
N TYR A 11 10.75 -5.80 12.15
CA TYR A 11 9.66 -6.19 11.26
C TYR A 11 8.65 -7.12 11.93
N LYS A 12 9.12 -8.13 12.71
CA LYS A 12 8.24 -9.02 13.48
C LYS A 12 7.49 -8.27 14.58
N ARG A 13 8.13 -7.31 15.24
CA ARG A 13 7.48 -6.44 16.25
C ARG A 13 6.40 -5.59 15.60
N GLN A 14 6.65 -5.01 14.43
CA GLN A 14 5.67 -4.19 13.72
C GLN A 14 4.47 -5.01 13.24
N ILE A 15 4.69 -6.23 12.70
CA ILE A 15 3.60 -7.13 12.34
C ILE A 15 2.78 -7.51 13.58
N PHE A 16 3.43 -7.87 14.68
CA PHE A 16 2.78 -8.21 15.93
C PHE A 16 1.98 -7.03 16.47
N PHE A 17 2.58 -5.83 16.50
CA PHE A 17 1.92 -4.60 16.94
C PHE A 17 0.65 -4.33 16.11
N ASN A 18 0.76 -4.32 14.80
CA ASN A 18 -0.36 -4.08 13.92
C ASN A 18 -1.47 -5.15 14.04
N THR A 19 -1.09 -6.42 14.19
CA THR A 19 -2.06 -7.51 14.41
C THR A 19 -2.83 -7.34 15.71
N MET A 20 -2.15 -6.93 16.79
CA MET A 20 -2.80 -6.67 18.07
C MET A 20 -3.69 -5.43 18.02
N GLU A 21 -3.26 -4.38 17.31
CA GLU A 21 -4.04 -3.16 17.05
C GLU A 21 -5.32 -3.51 16.27
N ASP A 22 -5.19 -4.25 15.17
CA ASP A 22 -6.33 -4.69 14.35
C ASP A 22 -7.33 -5.54 15.12
N SER A 23 -6.87 -6.31 16.11
CA SER A 23 -7.72 -7.11 17.01
C SER A 23 -8.39 -6.31 18.15
N GLY A 24 -8.14 -5.01 18.23
CA GLY A 24 -8.68 -4.13 19.27
C GLY A 24 -7.98 -4.24 20.63
N THR A 25 -6.78 -4.81 20.66
CA THR A 25 -5.96 -4.86 21.87
C THR A 25 -5.27 -3.53 22.11
N LEU A 26 -5.25 -3.05 23.35
CA LEU A 26 -4.48 -1.89 23.75
C LEU A 26 -2.98 -2.21 23.71
N VAL A 27 -2.32 -1.91 22.60
CA VAL A 27 -0.89 -2.14 22.38
C VAL A 27 -0.13 -0.81 22.35
N PHE A 28 1.01 -0.74 23.02
CA PHE A 28 1.89 0.43 23.04
C PHE A 28 3.30 0.01 23.40
N GLU A 29 4.26 0.84 23.07
CA GLU A 29 5.67 0.68 23.45
C GLU A 29 5.96 1.50 24.71
N ALA A 30 6.59 0.86 25.69
CA ALA A 30 7.01 1.51 26.94
C ALA A 30 8.35 0.93 27.41
N ASP A 31 9.11 1.74 28.16
CA ASP A 31 10.26 1.23 28.89
C ASP A 31 9.79 0.31 30.03
N VAL A 32 10.32 -0.91 30.04
CA VAL A 32 9.95 -1.96 30.99
C VAL A 32 11.09 -2.36 31.93
N GLU A 33 12.20 -1.61 31.93
CA GLU A 33 13.38 -1.93 32.76
C GLU A 33 13.05 -1.99 34.26
N ASN A 34 12.07 -1.22 34.71
CA ASN A 34 11.62 -1.15 36.10
C ASN A 34 10.41 -2.06 36.39
N LEU A 35 10.03 -2.96 35.50
CA LEU A 35 8.90 -3.88 35.65
C LEU A 35 9.40 -5.32 35.81
N ASN A 36 8.83 -6.05 36.79
CA ASN A 36 9.10 -7.45 37.01
C ASN A 36 7.86 -8.32 36.75
N MET A 37 8.08 -9.58 36.43
CA MET A 37 6.97 -10.56 36.34
C MET A 37 6.26 -10.69 37.67
N GLY A 38 4.93 -10.47 37.66
CA GLY A 38 4.09 -10.52 38.85
C GLY A 38 3.79 -9.15 39.46
N ASP A 39 4.41 -8.09 38.99
CA ASP A 39 4.06 -6.74 39.44
C ASP A 39 2.61 -6.38 39.07
N VAL A 40 1.90 -5.76 40.01
CA VAL A 40 0.59 -5.17 39.76
C VAL A 40 0.76 -3.74 39.33
N ILE A 41 0.29 -3.42 38.13
CA ILE A 41 0.41 -2.08 37.53
C ILE A 41 -0.94 -1.50 37.18
N SER A 42 -1.05 -0.18 37.18
CA SER A 42 -2.19 0.57 36.68
C SER A 42 -1.79 1.33 35.43
N ILE A 43 -2.54 1.09 34.32
CA ILE A 43 -2.31 1.74 33.03
C ILE A 43 -3.35 2.83 32.83
N PHE A 44 -2.90 4.04 32.52
CA PHE A 44 -3.73 5.22 32.23
C PHE A 44 -3.59 5.64 30.78
N PRO A 45 -4.33 5.05 29.84
CA PRO A 45 -4.15 5.23 28.40
C PRO A 45 -4.24 6.69 27.94
N TYR A 46 -5.19 7.44 28.51
CA TYR A 46 -5.39 8.86 28.19
C TYR A 46 -4.28 9.78 28.69
N LYS A 47 -3.50 9.33 29.68
CA LYS A 47 -2.35 10.09 30.22
C LYS A 47 -1.02 9.60 29.66
N GLY A 48 -1.01 8.40 29.07
CA GLY A 48 0.21 7.73 28.63
C GLY A 48 1.12 7.36 29.83
N GLU A 49 0.52 6.85 30.93
CA GLU A 49 1.23 6.58 32.19
C GLU A 49 0.99 5.15 32.67
N ILE A 50 2.03 4.54 33.22
CA ILE A 50 1.99 3.27 33.95
C ILE A 50 2.47 3.53 35.37
N ASN A 51 1.64 3.18 36.35
CA ASN A 51 1.95 3.36 37.76
C ASN A 51 2.01 1.99 38.46
N ASP A 52 2.76 1.91 39.57
CA ASP A 52 2.77 0.75 40.45
C ASP A 52 1.48 0.63 41.27
N ALA A 53 1.42 -0.37 42.15
CA ALA A 53 0.28 -0.61 43.04
C ALA A 53 0.03 0.55 44.03
N ASP A 54 1.05 1.31 44.36
CA ASP A 54 1.00 2.45 45.30
C ASP A 54 0.69 3.77 44.58
N GLY A 55 0.50 3.74 43.25
CA GLY A 55 0.18 4.90 42.42
C GLY A 55 1.40 5.73 41.99
N LYS A 56 2.61 5.26 42.23
CA LYS A 56 3.84 5.92 41.80
C LYS A 56 4.08 5.66 40.30
N LEU A 57 4.43 6.70 39.56
CA LEU A 57 4.75 6.59 38.14
C LEU A 57 5.99 5.71 37.91
N LEU A 58 5.82 4.64 37.15
CA LEU A 58 6.90 3.75 36.71
C LEU A 58 7.47 4.19 35.36
N THR A 59 6.61 4.42 34.38
CA THR A 59 7.02 4.81 33.02
C THR A 59 5.92 5.56 32.30
N LYS A 60 6.29 6.26 31.23
CA LYS A 60 5.35 6.93 30.31
C LYS A 60 5.41 6.27 28.94
N PHE A 61 4.30 6.35 28.22
CA PHE A 61 4.19 5.91 26.84
C PHE A 61 3.37 6.89 26.01
N GLN A 62 3.48 6.78 24.70
CA GLN A 62 2.67 7.54 23.78
C GLN A 62 1.90 6.57 22.88
N LEU A 63 0.62 6.82 22.70
CA LEU A 63 -0.19 6.07 21.74
C LEU A 63 0.21 6.46 20.33
N LYS A 64 0.19 5.49 19.41
CA LYS A 64 0.59 5.66 18.01
C LYS A 64 -0.27 6.68 17.26
N SER A 65 -1.57 6.71 17.55
CA SER A 65 -2.51 7.65 16.94
C SER A 65 -3.59 8.10 17.94
N GLU A 66 -4.22 9.24 17.67
CA GLU A 66 -5.36 9.73 18.46
C GLU A 66 -6.61 8.85 18.30
N THR A 67 -6.73 8.13 17.19
CA THR A 67 -7.86 7.22 16.91
C THR A 67 -7.78 5.91 17.68
N PHE A 68 -6.61 5.59 18.21
CA PHE A 68 -6.31 4.27 18.77
C PHE A 68 -7.26 3.86 19.93
N LEU A 69 -7.64 4.80 20.78
CA LEU A 69 -8.59 4.49 21.87
C LEU A 69 -10.01 4.22 21.36
N ASP A 70 -10.40 4.83 20.26
CA ASP A 70 -11.66 4.52 19.60
C ASP A 70 -11.61 3.14 18.93
N GLU A 71 -10.46 2.74 18.40
CA GLU A 71 -10.23 1.41 17.84
C GLU A 71 -10.39 0.33 18.93
N VAL A 72 -9.73 0.51 20.09
CA VAL A 72 -9.87 -0.40 21.24
C VAL A 72 -11.32 -0.48 21.71
N ARG A 73 -12.02 0.65 21.83
CA ARG A 73 -13.43 0.69 22.24
C ARG A 73 -14.37 0.01 21.26
N ALA A 74 -14.06 0.11 19.97
CA ALA A 74 -14.86 -0.52 18.93
C ALA A 74 -14.60 -2.04 18.80
N GLY A 75 -13.55 -2.56 19.44
CA GLY A 75 -13.12 -3.94 19.33
C GLY A 75 -12.21 -4.17 18.13
N GLY A 76 -11.55 -3.11 17.63
CA GLY A 76 -10.59 -3.15 16.55
C GLY A 76 -10.80 -2.05 15.53
N ARG A 77 -9.80 -1.89 14.66
CA ARG A 77 -9.78 -0.88 13.61
C ARG A 77 -10.91 -1.09 12.60
N ILE A 78 -11.15 -2.33 12.17
CA ILE A 78 -12.20 -2.67 11.21
C ILE A 78 -13.60 -2.33 11.75
N PRO A 79 -14.03 -2.78 12.95
CA PRO A 79 -15.30 -2.37 13.55
C PRO A 79 -15.46 -0.86 13.70
N LEU A 80 -14.39 -0.13 14.04
CA LEU A 80 -14.43 1.33 14.14
C LEU A 80 -14.77 1.98 12.79
N ILE A 81 -14.07 1.59 11.72
CA ILE A 81 -14.29 2.17 10.39
C ILE A 81 -15.70 1.85 9.88
N ILE A 82 -16.16 0.61 10.06
CA ILE A 82 -17.54 0.20 9.69
C ILE A 82 -18.56 1.04 10.47
N GLY A 83 -18.45 1.08 11.79
CA GLY A 83 -19.38 1.80 12.66
C GLY A 83 -19.42 3.29 12.35
N ARG A 84 -18.26 3.91 12.14
CA ARG A 84 -18.15 5.32 11.75
C ARG A 84 -18.76 5.57 10.38
N SER A 85 -18.44 4.75 9.38
CA SER A 85 -18.99 4.88 8.02
C SER A 85 -20.52 4.75 8.00
N LEU A 86 -21.08 3.78 8.72
CA LEU A 86 -22.52 3.60 8.82
C LEU A 86 -23.20 4.78 9.55
N THR A 87 -22.57 5.27 10.63
CA THR A 87 -23.03 6.45 11.36
C THR A 87 -23.05 7.68 10.46
N ASP A 88 -22.00 7.91 9.68
CA ASP A 88 -21.92 9.05 8.77
C ASP A 88 -22.97 8.98 7.66
N LYS A 89 -23.13 7.81 7.03
CA LYS A 89 -24.18 7.59 6.00
C LYS A 89 -25.60 7.82 6.55
N ALA A 90 -25.88 7.32 7.76
CA ALA A 90 -27.18 7.50 8.40
C ALA A 90 -27.43 8.99 8.73
N ARG A 91 -26.42 9.70 9.22
CA ARG A 91 -26.52 11.12 9.55
C ARG A 91 -26.68 11.99 8.29
N ASP A 92 -25.94 11.66 7.23
CA ASP A 92 -26.08 12.33 5.92
C ASP A 92 -27.50 12.16 5.35
N TYR A 93 -28.03 10.94 5.36
CA TYR A 93 -29.40 10.67 4.95
C TYR A 93 -30.44 11.46 5.76
N LEU A 94 -30.19 11.69 7.04
CA LEU A 94 -31.04 12.45 7.94
C LEU A 94 -30.75 13.97 7.91
N ASN A 95 -29.84 14.44 7.08
CA ASN A 95 -29.35 15.82 7.01
C ASN A 95 -28.79 16.32 8.36
N LEU A 96 -28.15 15.44 9.13
CA LEU A 96 -27.51 15.77 10.39
C LEU A 96 -26.01 16.01 10.19
N PRO A 97 -25.37 16.89 10.98
CA PRO A 97 -23.94 17.13 10.89
C PRO A 97 -23.16 15.87 11.25
N THR A 98 -21.93 15.75 10.75
CA THR A 98 -21.01 14.64 11.05
C THR A 98 -20.89 14.41 12.56
N SER A 99 -20.85 13.13 12.98
CA SER A 99 -20.70 12.76 14.39
C SER A 99 -19.36 13.22 14.97
N LYS A 100 -19.37 13.77 16.18
CA LYS A 100 -18.19 14.14 16.96
C LYS A 100 -17.78 13.08 17.99
N VAL A 101 -18.47 11.95 17.99
CA VAL A 101 -18.19 10.84 18.95
C VAL A 101 -16.85 10.16 18.62
N PHE A 102 -16.51 10.09 17.33
CA PHE A 102 -15.27 9.48 16.87
C PHE A 102 -14.19 10.52 16.68
N VAL A 103 -13.01 10.23 17.15
CA VAL A 103 -11.82 11.00 16.77
C VAL A 103 -11.56 10.78 15.28
N ARG A 104 -11.33 11.89 14.59
CA ARG A 104 -10.99 11.86 13.17
C ARG A 104 -9.55 12.33 12.99
N PRO A 105 -8.80 11.73 12.06
CA PRO A 105 -7.43 12.20 11.77
C PRO A 105 -7.45 13.71 11.58
N GLY A 106 -6.52 14.40 12.23
CA GLY A 106 -6.45 15.86 12.19
C GLY A 106 -6.22 16.35 10.75
N LYS A 107 -6.93 17.43 10.39
CA LYS A 107 -6.75 18.11 9.10
C LYS A 107 -5.74 19.26 9.17
N ASP A 108 -5.23 19.55 10.36
CA ASP A 108 -4.39 20.72 10.59
C ASP A 108 -2.92 20.41 10.32
N ASP A 109 -2.54 20.46 9.06
CA ASP A 109 -1.13 20.59 8.68
C ASP A 109 -0.71 22.06 8.84
N LYS A 110 0.13 22.33 9.84
CA LYS A 110 0.70 23.66 10.09
C LYS A 110 2.11 23.81 9.51
N SER A 111 2.56 22.83 8.71
CA SER A 111 3.88 22.85 8.11
C SER A 111 3.88 23.62 6.80
N ASP A 112 4.85 24.51 6.61
CA ASP A 112 5.13 25.19 5.34
C ASP A 112 5.88 24.30 4.34
N GLU A 113 6.12 23.03 4.67
CA GLU A 113 6.79 22.07 3.80
C GLU A 113 5.85 21.59 2.70
N GLY A 114 6.36 21.45 1.48
CA GLY A 114 5.62 20.87 0.38
C GLY A 114 5.34 19.37 0.59
N PHE A 115 4.42 18.84 -0.20
CA PHE A 115 4.09 17.42 -0.21
C PHE A 115 4.87 16.66 -1.29
N THR A 116 5.30 15.45 -0.97
CA THR A 116 5.85 14.53 -1.97
C THR A 116 4.74 14.00 -2.89
N LEU A 117 5.11 13.34 -3.99
CA LEU A 117 4.13 12.78 -4.91
C LEU A 117 3.24 11.72 -4.23
N ALA A 118 3.83 10.82 -3.45
CA ALA A 118 3.08 9.80 -2.70
C ALA A 118 2.12 10.43 -1.68
N GLN A 119 2.55 11.46 -0.96
CA GLN A 119 1.70 12.20 -0.02
C GLN A 119 0.50 12.85 -0.70
N LYS A 120 0.69 13.40 -1.90
CA LYS A 120 -0.40 13.99 -2.71
C LYS A 120 -1.36 12.93 -3.25
N MET A 121 -0.85 11.78 -3.73
CA MET A 121 -1.70 10.68 -4.19
C MET A 121 -2.59 10.15 -3.06
N VAL A 122 -2.02 9.91 -1.89
CA VAL A 122 -2.77 9.48 -0.70
C VAL A 122 -3.71 10.59 -0.24
N GLY A 123 -3.27 11.85 -0.23
CA GLY A 123 -4.10 13.00 0.09
C GLY A 123 -5.33 13.09 -0.82
N LYS A 124 -5.15 13.02 -2.14
CA LYS A 124 -6.23 12.98 -3.13
C LYS A 124 -7.22 11.85 -2.84
N ALA A 125 -6.73 10.64 -2.49
CA ALA A 125 -7.57 9.51 -2.13
C ALA A 125 -8.32 9.70 -0.79
N CYS A 126 -7.85 10.60 0.06
CA CYS A 126 -8.51 11.02 1.31
C CYS A 126 -9.34 12.31 1.16
N GLY A 127 -9.38 12.91 -0.03
CA GLY A 127 -10.11 14.16 -0.29
C GLY A 127 -9.43 15.41 0.28
N VAL A 128 -8.11 15.39 0.47
CA VAL A 128 -7.26 16.50 0.95
C VAL A 128 -6.07 16.69 0.00
N GLU A 129 -5.31 17.76 0.16
CA GLU A 129 -4.18 18.10 -0.71
C GLU A 129 -3.03 17.09 -0.56
N GLY A 130 -2.70 16.69 0.65
CA GLY A 130 -1.66 15.74 0.98
C GLY A 130 -1.79 15.21 2.40
N ILE A 131 -1.10 14.10 2.69
CA ILE A 131 -1.05 13.50 4.03
C ILE A 131 0.42 13.45 4.49
N ARG A 132 0.71 13.95 5.69
CA ARG A 132 2.05 13.93 6.27
C ARG A 132 2.45 12.54 6.77
N PRO A 133 3.74 12.19 6.75
CA PRO A 133 4.23 10.95 7.32
C PRO A 133 3.82 10.79 8.80
N GLY A 134 3.50 9.56 9.19
CA GLY A 134 3.03 9.23 10.53
C GLY A 134 1.58 9.61 10.83
N THR A 135 0.88 10.25 9.88
CA THR A 135 -0.54 10.57 10.05
C THR A 135 -1.40 9.37 9.63
N TYR A 136 -2.31 8.97 10.51
CA TYR A 136 -3.33 7.99 10.18
C TYR A 136 -4.31 8.54 9.15
N CYS A 137 -4.64 7.74 8.14
CA CYS A 137 -5.60 8.08 7.09
C CYS A 137 -6.31 6.84 6.53
N GLU A 138 -7.36 7.06 5.77
CA GLU A 138 -8.17 6.01 5.14
C GLU A 138 -8.34 6.31 3.64
N PRO A 139 -7.31 6.11 2.82
CA PRO A 139 -7.39 6.39 1.40
C PRO A 139 -8.37 5.46 0.68
N ILE A 140 -9.10 6.02 -0.28
CA ILE A 140 -9.98 5.24 -1.17
C ILE A 140 -9.14 4.33 -2.04
N MET A 141 -9.48 3.03 -2.02
CA MET A 141 -8.87 2.01 -2.86
C MET A 141 -9.55 1.95 -4.23
N THR A 142 -8.88 2.50 -5.22
CA THR A 142 -9.40 2.52 -6.59
C THR A 142 -9.22 1.17 -7.30
N THR A 143 -8.16 0.44 -6.96
CA THR A 143 -7.84 -0.88 -7.55
C THR A 143 -7.40 -1.83 -6.45
N VAL A 144 -8.02 -3.00 -6.38
CA VAL A 144 -7.72 -4.05 -5.41
C VAL A 144 -7.40 -5.35 -6.13
N GLY A 145 -6.25 -5.94 -5.80
CA GLY A 145 -5.77 -7.20 -6.36
C GLY A 145 -5.86 -8.36 -5.37
N SER A 146 -6.46 -9.48 -5.79
CA SER A 146 -6.44 -10.73 -5.06
C SER A 146 -5.86 -11.83 -5.95
N GLN A 147 -5.01 -12.68 -5.42
CA GLN A 147 -4.39 -13.78 -6.15
C GLN A 147 -4.75 -15.13 -5.52
N ASP A 148 -4.51 -16.23 -6.23
CA ASP A 148 -5.01 -17.56 -5.88
C ASP A 148 -4.49 -18.13 -4.55
N THR A 149 -3.29 -17.75 -4.07
CA THR A 149 -2.79 -18.22 -2.78
C THR A 149 -3.42 -17.53 -1.58
N THR A 150 -3.91 -16.30 -1.75
CA THR A 150 -4.60 -15.52 -0.70
C THR A 150 -6.12 -15.39 -0.93
N GLY A 151 -6.58 -15.67 -2.14
CA GLY A 151 -7.97 -15.54 -2.56
C GLY A 151 -8.98 -16.31 -1.70
N PRO A 152 -8.74 -17.57 -1.32
CA PRO A 152 -9.62 -18.29 -0.40
C PRO A 152 -9.79 -17.59 0.94
N MET A 153 -8.71 -17.09 1.54
CA MET A 153 -8.78 -16.32 2.79
C MET A 153 -9.51 -15.01 2.59
N THR A 154 -9.20 -14.28 1.52
CA THR A 154 -9.92 -13.04 1.16
C THR A 154 -11.42 -13.30 0.97
N ARG A 155 -11.81 -14.40 0.34
CA ARG A 155 -13.21 -14.83 0.19
C ARG A 155 -13.88 -15.05 1.55
N ASP A 156 -13.21 -15.72 2.47
CA ASP A 156 -13.78 -16.04 3.77
C ASP A 156 -13.93 -14.77 4.63
N GLU A 157 -12.95 -13.89 4.61
CA GLU A 157 -13.05 -12.54 5.21
C GLU A 157 -14.20 -11.71 4.61
N LEU A 158 -14.37 -11.75 3.27
CA LEU A 158 -15.49 -11.07 2.61
C LEU A 158 -16.86 -11.63 3.03
N LYS A 159 -16.96 -12.93 3.33
CA LYS A 159 -18.18 -13.54 3.88
C LYS A 159 -18.44 -13.06 5.30
N GLU A 160 -17.42 -12.99 6.13
CA GLU A 160 -17.50 -12.46 7.50
C GLU A 160 -17.94 -10.99 7.52
N LEU A 161 -17.46 -10.20 6.57
CA LEU A 161 -17.90 -8.81 6.36
C LEU A 161 -19.31 -8.69 5.74
N ALA A 162 -20.00 -9.79 5.47
CA ALA A 162 -21.28 -9.83 4.75
C ALA A 162 -21.26 -9.04 3.44
N CYS A 163 -20.14 -9.06 2.72
CA CYS A 163 -19.95 -8.31 1.49
C CYS A 163 -20.83 -8.90 0.36
N LEU A 164 -21.86 -8.17 -0.02
CA LEU A 164 -22.76 -8.52 -1.14
C LEU A 164 -22.31 -7.88 -2.46
N GLY A 165 -21.47 -6.86 -2.43
CA GLY A 165 -20.93 -6.17 -3.59
C GLY A 165 -19.70 -5.34 -3.20
N PHE A 166 -18.75 -5.23 -4.11
CA PHE A 166 -17.54 -4.43 -3.88
C PHE A 166 -17.82 -2.94 -3.92
N THR A 167 -17.26 -2.22 -2.96
CA THR A 167 -17.28 -0.75 -2.92
C THR A 167 -16.08 -0.17 -3.67
N SER A 168 -14.94 -0.85 -3.66
CA SER A 168 -13.81 -0.47 -4.52
C SER A 168 -14.20 -0.45 -5.99
N ASP A 169 -13.66 0.50 -6.72
CA ASP A 169 -14.01 0.75 -8.11
C ASP A 169 -13.66 -0.44 -9.03
N LEU A 170 -12.57 -1.16 -8.74
CA LEU A 170 -12.19 -2.39 -9.42
C LEU A 170 -11.53 -3.36 -8.45
N VAL A 171 -12.07 -4.57 -8.37
CA VAL A 171 -11.47 -5.72 -7.67
C VAL A 171 -11.17 -6.81 -8.70
N MET A 172 -9.93 -7.27 -8.75
CA MET A 172 -9.47 -8.31 -9.67
C MET A 172 -8.93 -9.51 -8.91
N GLN A 173 -9.38 -10.70 -9.31
CA GLN A 173 -8.87 -12.00 -8.87
C GLN A 173 -8.06 -12.66 -9.99
N SER A 174 -6.89 -13.16 -9.67
CA SER A 174 -6.06 -13.93 -10.60
C SER A 174 -5.78 -15.35 -10.10
N PHE A 175 -5.29 -16.18 -11.00
CA PHE A 175 -4.88 -17.56 -10.74
C PHE A 175 -3.51 -17.79 -11.39
N CYS A 176 -2.45 -17.30 -10.76
CA CYS A 176 -1.10 -17.26 -11.33
C CYS A 176 -0.06 -18.10 -10.55
N HIS A 177 -0.28 -18.38 -9.26
CA HIS A 177 0.70 -19.09 -8.44
C HIS A 177 0.48 -20.61 -8.41
N THR A 178 -0.76 -21.06 -8.52
CA THR A 178 -1.13 -22.48 -8.32
C THR A 178 -1.43 -23.22 -9.62
N VAL A 179 -1.31 -22.55 -10.78
CA VAL A 179 -1.76 -23.12 -12.07
C VAL A 179 -0.83 -24.20 -12.62
N ALA A 180 0.48 -24.04 -12.48
CA ALA A 180 1.45 -24.95 -13.08
C ALA A 180 1.43 -26.34 -12.43
N TYR A 181 1.24 -26.41 -11.12
CA TYR A 181 1.20 -27.65 -10.34
C TYR A 181 0.09 -27.61 -9.29
N PRO A 182 -1.19 -27.60 -9.70
CA PRO A 182 -2.30 -27.42 -8.78
C PRO A 182 -2.52 -28.66 -7.92
N LYS A 183 -2.78 -28.41 -6.62
CA LYS A 183 -3.32 -29.43 -5.71
C LYS A 183 -4.84 -29.53 -5.89
N PRO A 184 -5.50 -30.59 -5.40
CA PRO A 184 -6.97 -30.68 -5.47
C PRO A 184 -7.70 -29.43 -4.93
N VAL A 185 -7.23 -28.85 -3.83
CA VAL A 185 -7.78 -27.63 -3.25
C VAL A 185 -7.62 -26.41 -4.15
N ASP A 186 -6.54 -26.35 -4.91
CA ASP A 186 -6.30 -25.27 -5.87
C ASP A 186 -7.27 -25.35 -7.03
N ILE A 187 -7.53 -26.57 -7.52
CA ILE A 187 -8.51 -26.82 -8.58
C ILE A 187 -9.92 -26.42 -8.11
N GLU A 188 -10.31 -26.78 -6.89
CA GLU A 188 -11.59 -26.36 -6.31
C GLU A 188 -11.67 -24.82 -6.23
N THR A 189 -10.60 -24.17 -5.77
CA THR A 189 -10.49 -22.71 -5.73
C THR A 189 -10.63 -22.07 -7.09
N GLN A 190 -9.96 -22.61 -8.11
CA GLN A 190 -10.02 -22.14 -9.49
C GLN A 190 -11.43 -22.24 -10.10
N HIS A 191 -12.24 -23.19 -9.63
CA HIS A 191 -13.63 -23.35 -10.06
C HIS A 191 -14.63 -22.49 -9.29
N THR A 192 -14.42 -22.29 -7.99
CA THR A 192 -15.42 -21.65 -7.11
C THR A 192 -15.20 -20.17 -6.91
N LEU A 193 -13.96 -19.72 -6.86
CA LEU A 193 -13.61 -18.33 -6.56
C LEU A 193 -14.01 -17.34 -7.69
N PRO A 194 -13.92 -17.67 -8.99
CA PRO A 194 -14.32 -16.74 -10.04
C PRO A 194 -15.77 -16.29 -9.95
N GLU A 195 -16.70 -17.20 -9.70
CA GLU A 195 -18.12 -16.88 -9.55
C GLU A 195 -18.38 -16.02 -8.32
N PHE A 196 -17.70 -16.33 -7.22
CA PHE A 196 -17.78 -15.52 -5.98
C PHE A 196 -17.37 -14.07 -6.22
N ILE A 197 -16.31 -13.83 -6.99
CA ILE A 197 -15.82 -12.51 -7.31
C ILE A 197 -16.73 -11.78 -8.30
N LYS A 198 -17.15 -12.45 -9.37
CA LYS A 198 -18.00 -11.88 -10.43
C LYS A 198 -19.37 -11.47 -9.90
N THR A 199 -19.99 -12.27 -9.06
CA THR A 199 -21.30 -11.97 -8.46
C THR A 199 -21.29 -10.74 -7.55
N ARG A 200 -20.11 -10.30 -7.12
CA ARG A 200 -19.89 -9.09 -6.31
C ARG A 200 -19.41 -7.87 -7.13
N GLY A 201 -19.44 -8.00 -8.45
CA GLY A 201 -19.02 -6.91 -9.34
C GLY A 201 -17.51 -6.85 -9.61
N GLY A 202 -16.77 -7.92 -9.30
CA GLY A 202 -15.34 -8.01 -9.58
C GLY A 202 -15.01 -8.64 -10.92
N VAL A 203 -13.74 -8.63 -11.25
CA VAL A 203 -13.15 -9.26 -12.45
C VAL A 203 -12.36 -10.48 -12.01
N ALA A 204 -12.58 -11.61 -12.64
CA ALA A 204 -11.82 -12.83 -12.39
C ALA A 204 -11.13 -13.28 -13.68
N LEU A 205 -9.81 -13.37 -13.63
CA LEU A 205 -9.00 -13.97 -14.70
C LEU A 205 -9.22 -15.49 -14.73
N LYS A 206 -8.91 -16.09 -15.84
CA LYS A 206 -8.91 -17.55 -16.00
C LYS A 206 -7.56 -18.12 -15.51
N PRO A 207 -7.52 -19.36 -15.01
CA PRO A 207 -6.27 -20.03 -14.71
C PRO A 207 -5.35 -20.05 -15.93
N GLY A 208 -4.11 -19.55 -15.77
CA GLY A 208 -3.14 -19.50 -16.85
C GLY A 208 -3.10 -18.21 -17.68
N ASP A 209 -3.97 -17.25 -17.42
CA ASP A 209 -3.95 -15.94 -18.12
C ASP A 209 -2.70 -15.13 -17.85
N GLY A 210 -1.96 -15.44 -16.79
CA GLY A 210 -0.71 -14.80 -16.45
C GLY A 210 -0.69 -14.17 -15.05
N ILE A 211 0.35 -13.38 -14.81
CA ILE A 211 0.68 -12.81 -13.51
C ILE A 211 -0.25 -11.63 -13.19
N ILE A 212 -0.83 -11.64 -11.98
CA ILE A 212 -1.74 -10.57 -11.52
C ILE A 212 -1.16 -9.18 -11.67
N HIS A 213 0.14 -9.00 -11.40
CA HIS A 213 0.78 -7.69 -11.43
C HIS A 213 0.69 -7.03 -12.80
N SER A 214 0.95 -7.80 -13.86
CA SER A 214 0.83 -7.30 -15.25
C SER A 214 -0.61 -6.91 -15.58
N TRP A 215 -1.60 -7.70 -15.14
CA TRP A 215 -3.01 -7.41 -15.37
C TRP A 215 -3.50 -6.21 -14.57
N LEU A 216 -3.15 -6.11 -13.28
CA LEU A 216 -3.54 -4.96 -12.44
C LEU A 216 -2.99 -3.65 -13.01
N ASN A 217 -1.75 -3.65 -13.49
CA ASN A 217 -1.16 -2.46 -14.08
C ASN A 217 -1.94 -1.98 -15.31
N ARG A 218 -2.54 -2.89 -16.09
CA ARG A 218 -3.44 -2.56 -17.20
C ARG A 218 -4.76 -1.91 -16.76
N MET A 219 -5.11 -2.01 -15.48
CA MET A 219 -6.37 -1.52 -14.94
C MET A 219 -6.22 -0.18 -14.19
N LEU A 220 -5.01 0.36 -14.07
CA LEU A 220 -4.75 1.54 -13.27
C LEU A 220 -5.32 2.83 -13.87
N LEU A 221 -5.73 3.71 -12.98
CA LEU A 221 -5.94 5.12 -13.27
C LEU A 221 -4.78 5.93 -12.67
N PRO A 222 -4.29 6.97 -13.35
CA PRO A 222 -3.20 7.79 -12.83
C PRO A 222 -3.54 8.48 -11.51
N ASP A 223 -2.53 8.64 -10.67
CA ASP A 223 -2.64 9.30 -9.35
C ASP A 223 -3.72 8.72 -8.44
N THR A 224 -3.87 7.39 -8.47
CA THR A 224 -4.80 6.67 -7.60
C THR A 224 -4.09 5.73 -6.65
N VAL A 225 -4.78 5.36 -5.58
CA VAL A 225 -4.28 4.45 -4.55
C VAL A 225 -4.95 3.09 -4.69
N GLY A 226 -4.19 2.03 -4.40
CA GLY A 226 -4.73 0.68 -4.37
C GLY A 226 -3.99 -0.24 -3.41
N THR A 227 -4.42 -1.50 -3.39
CA THR A 227 -3.85 -2.56 -2.56
C THR A 227 -3.93 -3.91 -3.26
N GLY A 228 -3.26 -4.89 -2.69
CA GLY A 228 -3.37 -6.28 -3.15
C GLY A 228 -2.65 -7.24 -2.22
N GLY A 229 -2.99 -8.53 -2.35
CA GLY A 229 -2.52 -9.61 -1.49
C GLY A 229 -1.12 -10.15 -1.84
N ASP A 230 -0.33 -9.38 -2.56
CA ASP A 230 1.02 -9.75 -2.95
C ASP A 230 1.97 -8.56 -2.79
N SER A 231 3.18 -8.79 -2.30
CA SER A 231 4.20 -7.75 -2.10
C SER A 231 4.58 -7.00 -3.37
N HIS A 232 4.46 -7.66 -4.53
CA HIS A 232 4.72 -7.09 -5.85
C HIS A 232 3.50 -6.39 -6.46
N THR A 233 2.44 -6.18 -5.70
CA THR A 233 1.37 -5.27 -6.12
C THR A 233 1.91 -3.85 -6.10
N ARG A 234 2.46 -3.38 -7.23
CA ARG A 234 3.10 -2.06 -7.38
C ARG A 234 2.48 -1.30 -8.53
N PHE A 235 2.16 -0.04 -8.30
CA PHE A 235 1.43 0.81 -9.25
C PHE A 235 2.27 2.02 -9.66
N PRO A 236 3.05 1.93 -10.77
CA PRO A 236 3.99 2.98 -11.15
C PRO A 236 3.34 4.33 -11.46
N ILE A 237 2.11 4.34 -12.01
CA ILE A 237 1.36 5.58 -12.34
C ILE A 237 0.39 6.01 -11.25
N GLY A 238 0.37 5.31 -10.15
CA GLY A 238 -0.33 5.57 -8.91
C GLY A 238 0.55 5.15 -7.75
N ILE A 239 -0.06 4.71 -6.66
CA ILE A 239 0.65 4.09 -5.55
C ILE A 239 -0.19 2.94 -4.96
N SER A 240 0.46 1.91 -4.49
CA SER A 240 -0.21 0.79 -3.82
C SER A 240 0.50 0.42 -2.53
N PHE A 241 -0.30 -0.05 -1.58
CA PHE A 241 0.16 -0.56 -0.29
C PHE A 241 -0.28 -2.01 -0.18
N PRO A 242 0.61 -2.98 -0.49
CA PRO A 242 0.31 -4.40 -0.34
C PRO A 242 -0.10 -4.75 1.08
N ALA A 243 -1.06 -5.67 1.22
CA ALA A 243 -1.65 -6.00 2.50
C ALA A 243 -1.99 -7.50 2.60
N GLY A 244 -2.21 -7.98 3.80
CA GLY A 244 -2.75 -9.32 4.04
C GLY A 244 -4.19 -9.47 3.56
N SER A 245 -4.67 -10.71 3.48
CA SER A 245 -6.01 -11.07 2.97
C SER A 245 -7.15 -10.30 3.64
N GLY A 246 -7.06 -10.07 4.94
CA GLY A 246 -8.06 -9.32 5.71
C GLY A 246 -8.19 -7.87 5.26
N LEU A 247 -7.07 -7.14 5.12
CA LEU A 247 -7.09 -5.76 4.62
C LEU A 247 -7.45 -5.68 3.14
N VAL A 248 -7.08 -6.68 2.33
CA VAL A 248 -7.50 -6.77 0.92
C VAL A 248 -9.02 -6.95 0.83
N ALA A 249 -9.61 -7.84 1.65
CA ALA A 249 -11.05 -8.03 1.74
C ALA A 249 -11.75 -6.75 2.22
N PHE A 250 -11.19 -6.10 3.23
CA PHE A 250 -11.70 -4.84 3.76
C PHE A 250 -11.67 -3.73 2.70
N GLY A 251 -10.54 -3.55 2.00
CA GLY A 251 -10.42 -2.62 0.89
C GLY A 251 -11.43 -2.90 -0.23
N ALA A 252 -11.64 -4.16 -0.59
CA ALA A 252 -12.62 -4.54 -1.59
C ALA A 252 -14.06 -4.24 -1.15
N ALA A 253 -14.42 -4.61 0.09
CA ALA A 253 -15.78 -4.47 0.62
C ALA A 253 -16.16 -3.03 0.93
N LEU A 254 -15.27 -2.26 1.55
CA LEU A 254 -15.55 -0.90 2.04
C LEU A 254 -14.95 0.20 1.18
N GLY A 255 -14.05 -0.15 0.28
CA GLY A 255 -13.41 0.81 -0.63
C GLY A 255 -12.31 1.65 -0.01
N VAL A 256 -11.89 1.39 1.22
CA VAL A 256 -10.81 2.08 1.93
C VAL A 256 -9.95 1.09 2.71
N ILE A 257 -8.72 1.45 3.04
CA ILE A 257 -7.90 0.73 4.02
C ILE A 257 -7.35 1.71 5.06
N PRO A 258 -7.14 1.26 6.30
CA PRO A 258 -6.39 2.05 7.28
C PRO A 258 -4.91 2.10 6.90
N LEU A 259 -4.33 3.29 6.96
CA LEU A 259 -2.94 3.53 6.61
C LEU A 259 -2.34 4.59 7.53
N ASP A 260 -1.17 4.30 8.10
CA ASP A 260 -0.30 5.35 8.63
C ASP A 260 0.62 5.78 7.48
N MET A 261 0.54 7.03 7.05
CA MET A 261 1.30 7.52 5.89
C MET A 261 2.79 7.30 6.09
N PRO A 262 3.47 6.52 5.23
CA PRO A 262 4.92 6.34 5.33
C PRO A 262 5.69 7.60 4.92
N GLU A 263 6.94 7.71 5.40
CA GLU A 263 7.92 8.63 4.79
C GLU A 263 8.24 8.20 3.37
N SER A 264 8.79 9.11 2.57
CA SER A 264 9.26 8.82 1.21
C SER A 264 10.77 8.91 1.08
N VAL A 265 11.34 8.02 0.27
CA VAL A 265 12.71 8.09 -0.25
C VAL A 265 12.65 8.45 -1.72
N LEU A 266 13.37 9.49 -2.12
CA LEU A 266 13.47 9.90 -3.52
C LEU A 266 14.67 9.22 -4.18
N VAL A 267 14.44 8.63 -5.34
CA VAL A 267 15.49 8.22 -6.28
C VAL A 267 15.41 9.11 -7.52
N ARG A 268 16.45 9.88 -7.76
CA ARG A 268 16.54 10.80 -8.89
C ARG A 268 17.58 10.33 -9.88
N PHE A 269 17.11 10.02 -11.08
CA PHE A 269 17.99 9.72 -12.20
C PHE A 269 18.29 11.00 -12.99
N SER A 270 19.53 11.11 -13.48
CA SER A 270 20.00 12.18 -14.36
C SER A 270 20.86 11.61 -15.49
N GLY A 271 21.15 12.40 -16.51
CA GLY A 271 21.94 11.96 -17.65
C GLY A 271 21.17 11.07 -18.62
N LYS A 272 21.90 10.28 -19.41
CA LYS A 272 21.36 9.40 -20.46
C LYS A 272 21.84 7.97 -20.27
N MET A 273 20.92 7.03 -20.49
CA MET A 273 21.25 5.62 -20.47
C MET A 273 22.30 5.29 -21.57
N GLN A 274 23.38 4.63 -21.17
CA GLN A 274 24.49 4.32 -22.06
C GLN A 274 24.19 3.08 -22.92
N PRO A 275 24.82 2.97 -24.10
CA PRO A 275 24.69 1.77 -24.95
C PRO A 275 25.05 0.49 -24.18
N GLY A 276 24.21 -0.53 -24.29
CA GLY A 276 24.38 -1.81 -23.59
C GLY A 276 23.83 -1.86 -22.17
N ILE A 277 23.45 -0.72 -21.58
CA ILE A 277 22.76 -0.66 -20.30
C ILE A 277 21.26 -0.88 -20.50
N THR A 278 20.67 -1.67 -19.65
CA THR A 278 19.27 -2.06 -19.71
C THR A 278 18.49 -1.52 -18.50
N LEU A 279 17.18 -1.65 -18.53
CA LEU A 279 16.35 -1.28 -17.38
C LEU A 279 16.69 -2.09 -16.13
N ARG A 280 17.11 -3.34 -16.29
CA ARG A 280 17.54 -4.19 -15.16
C ARG A 280 18.76 -3.61 -14.45
N ASP A 281 19.65 -2.96 -15.18
CA ASP A 281 20.81 -2.29 -14.58
C ASP A 281 20.36 -1.08 -13.74
N LEU A 282 19.34 -0.34 -14.19
CA LEU A 282 18.74 0.74 -13.40
C LEU A 282 18.08 0.22 -12.12
N VAL A 283 17.39 -0.91 -12.21
CA VAL A 283 16.83 -1.61 -11.01
C VAL A 283 17.92 -1.89 -10.00
N ASN A 284 19.08 -2.39 -10.44
CA ASN A 284 20.22 -2.72 -9.59
C ASN A 284 21.00 -1.48 -9.12
N ALA A 285 21.01 -0.40 -9.90
CA ALA A 285 21.67 0.85 -9.54
C ALA A 285 21.11 1.48 -8.27
N ILE A 286 19.81 1.36 -8.03
CA ILE A 286 19.14 1.94 -6.86
C ILE A 286 19.73 1.41 -5.54
N PRO A 287 19.71 0.10 -5.25
CA PRO A 287 20.29 -0.42 -4.01
C PRO A 287 21.82 -0.27 -3.99
N TYR A 288 22.49 -0.34 -5.13
CA TYR A 288 23.93 -0.11 -5.21
C TYR A 288 24.32 1.30 -4.78
N ALA A 289 23.64 2.33 -5.28
CA ALA A 289 23.85 3.71 -4.85
C ALA A 289 23.51 3.91 -3.36
N ALA A 290 22.46 3.25 -2.85
CA ALA A 290 22.13 3.29 -1.44
C ALA A 290 23.21 2.67 -0.55
N ILE A 291 23.85 1.57 -1.00
CA ILE A 291 24.99 0.95 -0.30
C ILE A 291 26.18 1.91 -0.28
N GLN A 292 26.53 2.53 -1.42
CA GLN A 292 27.64 3.48 -1.52
C GLN A 292 27.43 4.69 -0.59
N GLN A 293 26.20 5.12 -0.39
CA GLN A 293 25.85 6.22 0.51
C GLN A 293 25.68 5.80 1.98
N GLY A 294 25.90 4.52 2.33
CA GLY A 294 25.72 4.01 3.69
C GLY A 294 24.28 3.99 4.19
N LEU A 295 23.31 4.06 3.26
CA LEU A 295 21.87 4.01 3.52
C LEU A 295 21.31 2.59 3.51
N LEU A 296 22.03 1.67 2.89
CA LEU A 296 21.73 0.24 2.85
C LEU A 296 23.00 -0.53 3.22
N THR A 297 22.91 -1.48 4.15
CA THR A 297 24.05 -2.30 4.56
C THR A 297 23.89 -3.74 4.11
N VAL A 298 25.01 -4.35 3.76
CA VAL A 298 25.14 -5.76 3.33
C VAL A 298 25.41 -6.69 4.52
N GLU A 299 25.93 -6.15 5.62
CA GLU A 299 26.36 -6.88 6.80
C GLU A 299 25.18 -7.41 7.62
N LYS A 300 25.40 -8.52 8.34
CA LYS A 300 24.35 -9.16 9.16
C LYS A 300 24.06 -8.39 10.44
N GLU A 301 25.05 -7.67 10.97
CA GLU A 301 24.91 -6.87 12.19
C GLU A 301 24.68 -5.38 11.86
N ASN A 302 23.86 -4.70 12.67
CA ASN A 302 23.52 -3.29 12.52
C ASN A 302 22.95 -2.93 11.13
N LYS A 303 22.12 -3.80 10.58
CA LYS A 303 21.50 -3.61 9.25
C LYS A 303 20.77 -2.28 9.16
N LYS A 304 21.11 -1.52 8.13
CA LYS A 304 20.36 -0.34 7.69
C LYS A 304 19.64 -0.67 6.38
N ASN A 305 18.40 -0.26 6.27
CA ASN A 305 17.66 -0.29 5.02
C ASN A 305 16.77 0.95 4.95
N ILE A 306 17.21 1.95 4.22
CA ILE A 306 16.47 3.20 4.09
C ILE A 306 15.10 3.02 3.43
N PHE A 307 14.93 1.99 2.61
CA PHE A 307 13.67 1.72 1.92
C PHE A 307 12.62 1.05 2.81
N SER A 308 13.05 0.36 3.86
CA SER A 308 12.15 -0.44 4.70
C SER A 308 11.05 0.41 5.31
N GLY A 309 9.79 0.04 5.03
CA GLY A 309 8.61 0.73 5.53
C GLY A 309 8.36 2.12 4.93
N ARG A 310 9.10 2.54 3.89
CA ARG A 310 8.95 3.84 3.24
C ARG A 310 8.42 3.71 1.82
N CYS A 311 7.81 4.77 1.31
CA CYS A 311 7.46 4.88 -0.10
C CYS A 311 8.73 5.18 -0.91
N LEU A 312 8.89 4.52 -2.04
CA LEU A 312 9.93 4.83 -3.02
C LEU A 312 9.32 5.70 -4.13
N GLU A 313 9.86 6.89 -4.32
CA GLU A 313 9.48 7.79 -5.40
C GLU A 313 10.63 7.91 -6.40
N ILE A 314 10.37 7.63 -7.67
CA ILE A 314 11.38 7.59 -8.73
C ILE A 314 11.10 8.71 -9.73
N GLU A 315 12.12 9.53 -10.04
CA GLU A 315 12.04 10.60 -11.02
C GLU A 315 13.28 10.65 -11.95
N GLY A 316 13.21 11.47 -13.00
CA GLY A 316 14.29 11.63 -13.98
C GLY A 316 14.23 10.67 -15.16
N LEU A 317 13.21 9.80 -15.22
CA LEU A 317 12.96 8.83 -16.29
C LEU A 317 11.55 9.00 -16.88
N SER A 318 11.14 10.24 -17.09
CA SER A 318 9.74 10.61 -17.37
C SER A 318 9.16 10.02 -18.66
N ASN A 319 10.02 9.61 -19.60
CA ASN A 319 9.64 9.06 -20.91
C ASN A 319 9.62 7.52 -20.95
N LEU A 320 9.79 6.84 -19.84
CA LEU A 320 9.68 5.38 -19.80
C LEU A 320 8.27 4.94 -20.21
N LYS A 321 8.20 3.84 -20.96
CA LYS A 321 6.93 3.13 -21.13
C LYS A 321 6.42 2.62 -19.78
N ILE A 322 5.10 2.49 -19.65
CA ILE A 322 4.52 2.09 -18.35
C ILE A 322 5.00 0.71 -17.93
N GLU A 323 5.19 -0.22 -18.86
CA GLU A 323 5.77 -1.54 -18.57
C GLU A 323 7.20 -1.47 -18.01
N GLN A 324 7.99 -0.49 -18.47
CA GLN A 324 9.32 -0.25 -17.95
C GLN A 324 9.29 0.41 -16.57
N ALA A 325 8.40 1.37 -16.38
CA ALA A 325 8.17 1.99 -15.07
C ALA A 325 7.64 0.95 -14.06
N PHE A 326 6.81 0.00 -14.53
CA PHE A 326 6.36 -1.12 -13.71
C PHE A 326 7.53 -1.99 -13.24
N GLU A 327 8.49 -2.34 -14.08
CA GLU A 327 9.65 -3.12 -13.67
C GLU A 327 10.46 -2.44 -12.56
N LEU A 328 10.66 -1.12 -12.65
CA LEU A 328 11.31 -0.34 -11.59
C LEU A 328 10.51 -0.33 -10.28
N SER A 329 9.20 -0.13 -10.38
CA SER A 329 8.34 -0.09 -9.21
C SER A 329 8.18 -1.47 -8.56
N ASP A 330 8.06 -2.52 -9.36
CA ASP A 330 7.94 -3.91 -8.92
C ASP A 330 9.13 -4.34 -8.06
N ALA A 331 10.33 -4.05 -8.52
CA ALA A 331 11.57 -4.35 -7.80
C ALA A 331 11.68 -3.66 -6.41
N SER A 332 10.87 -2.66 -6.12
CA SER A 332 10.81 -2.01 -4.80
C SER A 332 10.33 -2.97 -3.69
N ALA A 333 9.60 -4.02 -4.05
CA ALA A 333 9.16 -5.06 -3.13
C ALA A 333 10.35 -5.78 -2.48
N GLU A 334 11.38 -6.06 -3.26
CA GLU A 334 12.61 -6.74 -2.79
C GLU A 334 13.45 -5.89 -1.83
N ARG A 335 13.13 -4.59 -1.72
CA ARG A 335 13.79 -3.65 -0.80
C ARG A 335 12.95 -3.35 0.42
N SER A 336 11.85 -4.09 0.64
CA SER A 336 10.89 -3.87 1.73
C SER A 336 10.24 -2.47 1.73
N ALA A 337 10.14 -1.82 0.58
CA ALA A 337 9.41 -0.56 0.47
C ALA A 337 7.91 -0.79 0.69
N SER A 338 7.24 0.14 1.37
CA SER A 338 5.78 0.08 1.60
C SER A 338 4.98 0.31 0.33
N GLY A 339 5.45 1.16 -0.56
CA GLY A 339 4.85 1.49 -1.84
C GLY A 339 5.90 2.04 -2.80
N CYS A 340 5.54 2.19 -4.07
CA CYS A 340 6.40 2.82 -5.06
C CYS A 340 5.57 3.54 -6.11
N THR A 341 6.04 4.71 -6.55
CA THR A 341 5.49 5.44 -7.68
C THR A 341 6.62 6.00 -8.54
N VAL A 342 6.34 6.24 -9.83
CA VAL A 342 7.30 6.76 -10.79
C VAL A 342 6.74 8.02 -11.44
N LEU A 343 7.46 9.12 -11.37
CA LEU A 343 7.07 10.37 -12.01
C LEU A 343 7.30 10.27 -13.53
N LEU A 344 6.21 10.23 -14.28
CA LEU A 344 6.19 10.09 -15.74
C LEU A 344 5.54 11.31 -16.39
N ASP A 345 5.85 11.51 -17.67
CA ASP A 345 5.16 12.47 -18.53
C ASP A 345 3.77 11.94 -18.97
N GLU A 346 2.95 12.83 -19.52
CA GLU A 346 1.60 12.49 -19.97
C GLU A 346 1.59 11.53 -21.16
N GLU A 347 2.54 11.66 -22.10
CA GLU A 347 2.55 10.92 -23.36
C GLU A 347 2.59 9.40 -23.18
N PRO A 348 3.53 8.81 -22.39
CA PRO A 348 3.54 7.38 -22.13
C PRO A 348 2.24 6.88 -21.47
N ILE A 349 1.66 7.67 -20.56
CA ILE A 349 0.42 7.31 -19.88
C ILE A 349 -0.75 7.35 -20.85
N LEU A 350 -0.84 8.35 -21.72
CA LEU A 350 -1.89 8.46 -22.75
C LEU A 350 -1.84 7.26 -23.72
N GLU A 351 -0.66 6.89 -24.21
CA GLU A 351 -0.47 5.71 -25.07
C GLU A 351 -0.99 4.45 -24.38
N TYR A 352 -0.59 4.24 -23.13
CA TYR A 352 -0.95 3.07 -22.33
C TYR A 352 -2.43 2.99 -22.06
N LEU A 353 -3.06 4.07 -21.59
CA LEU A 353 -4.50 4.09 -21.31
C LEU A 353 -5.36 3.86 -22.54
N LYS A 354 -4.98 4.40 -23.70
CA LYS A 354 -5.68 4.12 -24.98
C LYS A 354 -5.67 2.63 -25.30
N SER A 355 -4.53 1.96 -25.14
CA SER A 355 -4.43 0.51 -25.30
C SER A 355 -5.31 -0.25 -24.27
N ASN A 356 -5.29 0.20 -23.01
CA ASN A 356 -6.04 -0.44 -21.94
C ASN A 356 -7.56 -0.31 -22.10
N VAL A 357 -8.07 0.80 -22.62
CA VAL A 357 -9.51 0.94 -22.95
C VAL A 357 -9.95 -0.15 -23.92
N VAL A 358 -9.15 -0.42 -24.95
CA VAL A 358 -9.44 -1.52 -25.90
C VAL A 358 -9.42 -2.87 -25.21
N LEU A 359 -8.41 -3.12 -24.35
CA LEU A 359 -8.29 -4.36 -23.59
C LEU A 359 -9.49 -4.56 -22.64
N LEU A 360 -9.93 -3.54 -21.93
CA LEU A 360 -11.08 -3.62 -21.02
C LEU A 360 -12.36 -4.02 -21.76
N ARG A 361 -12.61 -3.46 -22.94
CA ARG A 361 -13.77 -3.82 -23.77
C ARG A 361 -13.66 -5.22 -24.38
N TRP A 362 -12.44 -5.64 -24.69
CA TRP A 362 -12.21 -7.03 -25.08
C TRP A 362 -12.50 -8.00 -23.93
N LEU A 363 -12.06 -7.69 -22.69
CA LEU A 363 -12.40 -8.50 -21.51
C LEU A 363 -13.91 -8.64 -21.30
N ILE A 364 -14.69 -7.60 -21.60
CA ILE A 364 -16.17 -7.66 -21.57
C ILE A 364 -16.68 -8.67 -22.57
N SER A 365 -16.20 -8.63 -23.83
CA SER A 365 -16.63 -9.56 -24.88
C SER A 365 -16.28 -11.02 -24.57
N GLU A 366 -15.20 -11.25 -23.83
CA GLU A 366 -14.73 -12.59 -23.42
C GLU A 366 -15.34 -13.08 -22.09
N GLY A 367 -16.18 -12.28 -21.43
CA GLY A 367 -16.90 -12.66 -20.22
C GLY A 367 -16.05 -12.77 -18.95
N TYR A 368 -14.99 -11.97 -18.85
CA TYR A 368 -14.05 -12.04 -17.74
C TYR A 368 -14.60 -11.53 -16.40
N GLY A 369 -15.63 -10.72 -16.37
CA GLY A 369 -16.12 -10.22 -15.13
C GLY A 369 -17.42 -9.46 -15.25
N ASP A 370 -17.69 -8.59 -14.28
CA ASP A 370 -18.82 -7.68 -14.35
C ASP A 370 -18.57 -6.64 -15.46
N ALA A 371 -19.35 -6.72 -16.52
CA ALA A 371 -19.23 -5.85 -17.68
C ALA A 371 -19.40 -4.36 -17.30
N ARG A 372 -20.24 -4.05 -16.31
CA ARG A 372 -20.48 -2.67 -15.84
C ARG A 372 -19.23 -2.11 -15.14
N THR A 373 -18.53 -2.93 -14.38
CA THR A 373 -17.27 -2.54 -13.71
C THR A 373 -16.17 -2.27 -14.72
N LEU A 374 -16.01 -3.14 -15.70
CA LEU A 374 -15.01 -2.98 -16.76
C LEU A 374 -15.31 -1.76 -17.64
N GLU A 375 -16.57 -1.56 -18.04
CA GLU A 375 -16.97 -0.41 -18.86
C GLU A 375 -16.82 0.90 -18.06
N ARG A 376 -17.23 0.96 -16.78
CA ARG A 376 -17.02 2.10 -15.92
C ARG A 376 -15.52 2.46 -15.82
N ARG A 377 -14.64 1.46 -15.71
CA ARG A 377 -13.19 1.68 -15.70
C ARG A 377 -12.69 2.21 -17.04
N ALA A 378 -13.15 1.67 -18.17
CA ALA A 378 -12.81 2.15 -19.50
C ALA A 378 -13.24 3.62 -19.68
N GLN A 379 -14.47 3.97 -19.27
CA GLN A 379 -14.97 5.34 -19.34
C GLN A 379 -14.17 6.33 -18.48
N LYS A 380 -13.71 5.91 -17.28
CA LYS A 380 -12.82 6.72 -16.45
C LYS A 380 -11.46 6.96 -17.11
N MET A 381 -10.90 5.94 -17.78
CA MET A 381 -9.68 6.11 -18.58
C MET A 381 -9.90 7.05 -19.76
N GLU A 382 -11.01 6.93 -20.49
CA GLU A 382 -11.35 7.84 -21.58
C GLU A 382 -11.57 9.28 -21.10
N ALA A 383 -12.18 9.46 -19.93
CA ALA A 383 -12.35 10.79 -19.32
C ALA A 383 -10.99 11.42 -18.99
N TRP A 384 -10.07 10.64 -18.43
CA TRP A 384 -8.73 11.11 -18.13
C TRP A 384 -7.94 11.42 -19.42
N ILE A 385 -8.04 10.59 -20.47
CA ILE A 385 -7.41 10.80 -21.78
C ILE A 385 -7.86 12.13 -22.41
N LYS A 386 -9.13 12.53 -22.22
CA LYS A 386 -9.68 13.79 -22.74
C LYS A 386 -9.15 15.02 -22.02
N ASN A 387 -8.81 14.88 -20.76
CA ASN A 387 -8.30 15.97 -19.94
C ASN A 387 -7.23 15.44 -18.97
N PRO A 388 -6.01 15.15 -19.48
CA PRO A 388 -4.96 14.57 -18.66
C PRO A 388 -4.49 15.60 -17.61
N VAL A 389 -4.39 15.12 -16.37
CA VAL A 389 -3.84 15.88 -15.25
C VAL A 389 -3.02 14.92 -14.41
N LEU A 390 -1.78 15.27 -14.15
CA LEU A 390 -0.86 14.50 -13.29
C LEU A 390 -0.45 15.31 -12.07
N LEU A 391 -0.42 14.66 -10.93
CA LEU A 391 0.16 15.22 -9.72
C LEU A 391 1.69 15.34 -9.89
N LYS A 392 2.24 16.34 -9.23
CA LYS A 392 3.69 16.56 -9.14
C LYS A 392 4.05 16.85 -7.69
N PRO A 393 5.24 16.43 -7.22
CA PRO A 393 5.70 16.81 -5.91
C PRO A 393 5.92 18.32 -5.85
N ASP A 394 5.79 18.90 -4.66
CA ASP A 394 6.14 20.30 -4.45
C ASP A 394 7.66 20.49 -4.47
N SER A 395 8.12 21.64 -4.91
CA SER A 395 9.55 21.92 -5.03
C SER A 395 10.31 21.94 -3.71
N ASN A 396 9.60 22.17 -2.61
CA ASN A 396 10.12 22.16 -1.23
C ASN A 396 9.67 20.91 -0.44
N ALA A 397 9.23 19.84 -1.12
CA ALA A 397 8.89 18.57 -0.49
C ALA A 397 10.14 17.96 0.19
N LYS A 398 9.94 17.40 1.38
CA LYS A 398 11.01 16.73 2.13
C LYS A 398 10.92 15.22 2.02
N TYR A 399 12.06 14.60 1.90
CA TYR A 399 12.26 13.16 1.80
C TYR A 399 13.15 12.66 2.94
N ALA A 400 12.93 11.43 3.41
CA ALA A 400 13.78 10.78 4.41
C ALA A 400 15.23 10.61 3.90
N ALA A 401 15.39 10.40 2.60
CA ALA A 401 16.66 10.44 1.88
C ALA A 401 16.43 10.73 0.39
N THR A 402 17.44 11.27 -0.26
CA THR A 402 17.51 11.41 -1.72
C THR A 402 18.71 10.64 -2.22
N ILE A 403 18.49 9.74 -3.18
CA ILE A 403 19.52 8.93 -3.85
C ILE A 403 19.61 9.42 -5.28
N GLU A 404 20.73 10.05 -5.60
CA GLU A 404 20.99 10.56 -6.95
C GLU A 404 21.81 9.55 -7.74
N ILE A 405 21.39 9.26 -8.98
CA ILE A 405 22.02 8.29 -9.88
C ILE A 405 22.23 8.96 -11.23
N ASN A 406 23.51 9.11 -11.60
CA ASN A 406 23.88 9.64 -12.91
C ASN A 406 24.02 8.49 -13.92
N LEU A 407 23.13 8.42 -14.90
CA LEU A 407 23.13 7.39 -15.95
C LEU A 407 24.38 7.46 -16.85
N ASP A 408 24.99 8.63 -16.99
CA ASP A 408 26.22 8.79 -17.79
C ASP A 408 27.43 8.07 -17.15
N GLU A 409 27.32 7.72 -15.85
CA GLU A 409 28.37 7.01 -15.10
C GLU A 409 28.16 5.49 -15.08
N ILE A 410 26.99 4.99 -15.52
CA ILE A 410 26.71 3.55 -15.60
C ILE A 410 27.16 3.05 -16.99
N ASN A 411 28.41 2.61 -17.07
CA ASN A 411 29.04 2.17 -18.32
C ASN A 411 29.14 0.64 -18.46
N GLU A 412 28.84 -0.08 -17.40
CA GLU A 412 28.91 -1.55 -17.34
C GLU A 412 27.61 -2.11 -16.75
N PRO A 413 27.17 -3.31 -17.18
CA PRO A 413 26.01 -3.96 -16.60
C PRO A 413 26.17 -4.21 -15.08
N LEU A 414 25.16 -3.87 -14.31
CA LEU A 414 25.11 -4.06 -12.88
C LEU A 414 24.49 -5.41 -12.55
N LEU A 415 25.32 -6.40 -12.23
CA LEU A 415 24.87 -7.71 -11.81
C LEU A 415 24.74 -7.77 -10.29
N ALA A 416 23.52 -7.91 -9.81
CA ALA A 416 23.27 -8.22 -8.41
C ALA A 416 22.71 -9.65 -8.30
N LEU A 417 23.56 -10.60 -7.98
CA LEU A 417 23.18 -12.02 -7.89
C LEU A 417 22.21 -12.33 -6.75
N SER A 418 22.09 -11.51 -5.76
CA SER A 418 21.02 -11.55 -4.74
C SER A 418 21.17 -10.36 -3.77
N LEU A 419 20.44 -9.30 -3.98
CA LEU A 419 20.33 -8.23 -2.98
C LEU A 419 19.43 -8.61 -1.79
N ILE A 420 18.66 -9.67 -1.88
CA ILE A 420 17.85 -10.22 -0.79
C ILE A 420 18.75 -10.80 0.34
N HIS A 421 19.91 -11.29 0.00
CA HIS A 421 20.85 -11.86 0.97
C HIS A 421 21.93 -10.88 1.43
N ILE A 422 21.83 -9.66 0.97
CA ILE A 422 22.75 -8.60 1.35
C ILE A 422 22.18 -7.82 2.58
#